data_39a537046f419e9a4ab7bbf28bbfb90e
#
_entry.id   39a537046f419e9a4ab7bbf28bbfb90e
#
_cell.length_a   1.000
_cell.length_b   1.000
_cell.length_c   1.000
_cell.angle_alpha   90.00
_cell.angle_beta   90.00
_cell.angle_gamma   90.00
#
_symmetry.space_group_name_H-M   'P 1'
#
loop_
_entity.id
_entity.type
_entity.pdbx_description
1 polymer ?
#
loop_
_entity_poly.entity_id
_entity_poly.type
_entity_poly.pdbx_seq_one_letter_code
_entity_poly.pdbx_strand_id
1 'polypeptide(L)'
;MTIFVETRAAHTVRAAFDMAVKMRYPVLAVGRAGLGKTVALNWIAAQSGAAYCEVAQHTKAIRPMFLMLHDAFGVQKDSKHTYNLAKDCMNFLGARYGPTRPLLVDEYQNFTPTLLRELLHLQERCGFALLLAGNSHRLAGTRRDTHAMDQIESRIGMRFEIGQPTREDCVRIGAEHNVEGADAYEAIVVYGENTSLRALCYLLQNCAAVTNGVGSIRLSRIETTLRVMSCGSDALKLLHERRDDLRSPA
;
A
#
# COMPACT_ATOMS: atom_id res chain seq x y z
N MET A 1 -2.63 17.24 -9.19
CA MET A 1 -3.23 16.82 -7.91
C MET A 1 -3.72 15.39 -8.11
N THR A 2 -3.19 14.40 -7.42
CA THR A 2 -3.64 13.01 -7.61
C THR A 2 -4.98 12.84 -6.88
N ILE A 3 -6.04 12.58 -7.61
CA ILE A 3 -7.37 12.34 -7.04
C ILE A 3 -7.34 10.97 -6.35
N PHE A 4 -7.79 10.91 -5.10
CA PHE A 4 -7.93 9.64 -4.39
C PHE A 4 -9.21 8.94 -4.85
N VAL A 5 -9.06 7.70 -5.32
CA VAL A 5 -10.20 6.85 -5.72
C VAL A 5 -10.38 5.76 -4.68
N GLU A 6 -11.59 5.64 -4.14
CA GLU A 6 -11.93 4.58 -3.20
C GLU A 6 -12.05 3.23 -3.93
N THR A 7 -10.97 2.46 -3.89
CA THR A 7 -10.88 1.11 -4.45
C THR A 7 -11.15 0.06 -3.38
N ARG A 8 -11.39 -1.18 -3.79
CA ARG A 8 -11.51 -2.32 -2.86
C ARG A 8 -10.25 -2.47 -1.99
N ALA A 9 -9.07 -2.20 -2.55
CA ALA A 9 -7.82 -2.17 -1.80
C ALA A 9 -7.84 -1.10 -0.69
N ALA A 10 -8.33 0.10 -0.99
CA ALA A 10 -8.46 1.18 0.00
C ALA A 10 -9.44 0.81 1.12
N HIS A 11 -10.59 0.19 0.79
CA HIS A 11 -11.54 -0.32 1.78
C HIS A 11 -10.92 -1.39 2.68
N THR A 12 -10.15 -2.33 2.11
CA THR A 12 -9.45 -3.37 2.88
C THR A 12 -8.44 -2.77 3.86
N VAL A 13 -7.63 -1.82 3.40
CA VAL A 13 -6.64 -1.12 4.26
C VAL A 13 -7.35 -0.31 5.35
N ARG A 14 -8.49 0.32 5.04
CA ARG A 14 -9.29 1.05 6.01
C ARG A 14 -9.86 0.13 7.08
N ALA A 15 -10.44 -1.02 6.69
CA ALA A 15 -10.93 -2.02 7.63
C ALA A 15 -9.82 -2.55 8.54
N ALA A 16 -8.62 -2.77 8.00
CA ALA A 16 -7.45 -3.17 8.79
C ALA A 16 -7.04 -2.08 9.79
N PHE A 17 -7.07 -0.81 9.38
CA PHE A 17 -6.80 0.32 10.26
C PHE A 17 -7.82 0.42 11.39
N ASP A 18 -9.10 0.38 11.07
CA ASP A 18 -10.18 0.48 12.06
C ASP A 18 -10.10 -0.67 13.08
N MET A 19 -9.70 -1.88 12.62
CA MET A 19 -9.46 -3.01 13.50
C MET A 19 -8.25 -2.78 14.40
N ALA A 20 -7.13 -2.26 13.89
CA ALA A 20 -5.95 -1.93 14.69
C ALA A 20 -6.28 -0.89 15.78
N VAL A 21 -7.06 0.13 15.43
CA VAL A 21 -7.50 1.18 16.37
C VAL A 21 -8.42 0.61 17.46
N LYS A 22 -9.38 -0.23 17.06
CA LYS A 22 -10.36 -0.82 17.98
C LYS A 22 -9.72 -1.80 18.97
N MET A 23 -8.85 -2.66 18.48
CA MET A 23 -8.33 -3.78 19.25
C MET A 23 -6.98 -3.47 19.91
N ARG A 24 -6.27 -2.45 19.46
CA ARG A 24 -4.94 -2.06 19.94
C ARG A 24 -3.90 -3.18 19.94
N TYR A 25 -3.96 -4.04 18.94
CA TYR A 25 -2.92 -5.02 18.62
C TYR A 25 -2.38 -4.78 17.19
N PRO A 26 -1.23 -5.36 16.84
CA PRO A 26 -0.68 -5.25 15.50
C PRO A 26 -1.58 -5.94 14.48
N VAL A 27 -1.90 -5.23 13.39
CA VAL A 27 -2.68 -5.74 12.26
C VAL A 27 -1.83 -5.66 10.99
N LEU A 28 -1.94 -6.67 10.12
CA LEU A 28 -1.29 -6.69 8.80
C LEU A 28 -2.29 -6.41 7.69
N ALA A 29 -1.90 -5.55 6.73
CA ALA A 29 -2.56 -5.40 5.44
C ALA A 29 -1.57 -5.79 4.34
N VAL A 30 -1.74 -6.96 3.74
CA VAL A 30 -0.78 -7.55 2.81
C VAL A 30 -1.36 -7.72 1.42
N GLY A 31 -0.55 -7.48 0.40
CA GLY A 31 -0.93 -7.64 -0.99
C GLY A 31 0.22 -7.32 -1.94
N ARG A 32 0.10 -7.72 -3.19
CA ARG A 32 1.14 -7.49 -4.22
C ARG A 32 1.47 -6.00 -4.37
N ALA A 33 2.63 -5.71 -4.94
CA ALA A 33 3.02 -4.34 -5.28
C ALA A 33 2.04 -3.72 -6.30
N GLY A 34 1.80 -2.42 -6.18
CA GLY A 34 0.96 -1.68 -7.12
C GLY A 34 -0.55 -1.75 -6.88
N LEU A 35 -1.02 -2.36 -5.77
CA LEU A 35 -2.44 -2.45 -5.42
C LEU A 35 -3.00 -1.23 -4.67
N GLY A 36 -2.21 -0.15 -4.52
CA GLY A 36 -2.69 1.09 -3.91
C GLY A 36 -2.53 1.18 -2.38
N LYS A 37 -1.80 0.26 -1.72
CA LYS A 37 -1.57 0.27 -0.25
C LYS A 37 -1.05 1.62 0.26
N THR A 38 0.06 2.08 -0.29
CA THR A 38 0.70 3.37 0.08
C THR A 38 -0.27 4.55 -0.07
N VAL A 39 -1.04 4.58 -1.16
CA VAL A 39 -2.04 5.64 -1.41
C VAL A 39 -3.14 5.61 -0.34
N ALA A 40 -3.65 4.42 -0.03
CA ALA A 40 -4.65 4.23 1.01
C ALA A 40 -4.13 4.62 2.41
N LEU A 41 -2.90 4.22 2.76
CA LEU A 41 -2.28 4.57 4.04
C LEU A 41 -2.11 6.09 4.20
N ASN A 42 -1.60 6.78 3.17
CA ASN A 42 -1.44 8.23 3.18
C ASN A 42 -2.80 8.95 3.32
N TRP A 43 -3.82 8.47 2.61
CA TRP A 43 -5.18 9.00 2.73
C TRP A 43 -5.74 8.81 4.15
N ILE A 44 -5.59 7.61 4.73
CA ILE A 44 -6.02 7.33 6.10
C ILE A 44 -5.25 8.21 7.11
N ALA A 45 -3.94 8.36 6.95
CA ALA A 45 -3.13 9.21 7.80
C ALA A 45 -3.62 10.67 7.79
N ALA A 46 -3.91 11.21 6.60
CA ALA A 46 -4.43 12.57 6.43
C ALA A 46 -5.80 12.77 7.10
N GLN A 47 -6.68 11.74 7.06
CA GLN A 47 -8.02 11.81 7.63
C GLN A 47 -8.06 11.61 9.14
N SER A 48 -7.22 10.70 9.66
CA SER A 48 -7.24 10.28 11.07
C SER A 48 -6.21 10.98 11.94
N GLY A 49 -5.26 11.69 11.36
CA GLY A 49 -4.09 12.21 12.05
C GLY A 49 -3.14 11.12 12.55
N ALA A 50 -3.24 9.88 12.05
CA ALA A 50 -2.32 8.81 12.36
C ALA A 50 -0.88 9.15 11.92
N ALA A 51 0.09 8.68 12.68
CA ALA A 51 1.49 8.77 12.27
C ALA A 51 1.76 7.79 11.13
N TYR A 52 2.49 8.22 10.11
CA TYR A 52 2.85 7.40 8.95
C TYR A 52 4.37 7.34 8.79
N CYS A 53 4.89 6.15 8.51
CA CYS A 53 6.27 5.97 8.09
C CYS A 53 6.39 4.86 7.04
N GLU A 54 7.41 4.97 6.20
CA GLU A 54 7.78 3.96 5.20
C GLU A 54 9.14 3.37 5.54
N VAL A 55 9.23 2.04 5.53
CA VAL A 55 10.48 1.32 5.81
C VAL A 55 11.30 1.21 4.54
N ALA A 56 12.38 1.97 4.48
CA ALA A 56 13.33 1.97 3.36
C ALA A 56 14.62 1.21 3.70
N GLN A 57 15.49 1.02 2.71
CA GLN A 57 16.76 0.32 2.89
C GLN A 57 17.68 0.98 3.95
N HIS A 58 17.67 2.30 4.05
CA HIS A 58 18.47 3.05 5.02
C HIS A 58 17.92 3.00 6.44
N THR A 59 16.68 2.52 6.66
CA THR A 59 16.07 2.38 7.98
C THR A 59 16.27 0.98 8.61
N LYS A 60 17.08 0.12 7.99
CA LYS A 60 17.32 -1.28 8.41
C LYS A 60 18.23 -1.46 9.62
N ALA A 61 18.46 -0.44 10.41
CA ALA A 61 19.21 -0.53 11.65
C ALA A 61 18.41 0.09 12.81
N ILE A 62 18.75 -0.28 14.05
CA ILE A 62 17.95 0.05 15.24
C ILE A 62 17.84 1.57 15.45
N ARG A 63 18.94 2.29 15.28
CA ARG A 63 18.94 3.75 15.45
C ARG A 63 18.14 4.46 14.35
N PRO A 64 18.32 4.19 13.04
CA PRO A 64 17.47 4.74 11.98
C PRO A 64 15.98 4.43 12.17
N MET A 65 15.62 3.25 12.66
CA MET A 65 14.23 2.92 12.98
C MET A 65 13.64 3.86 14.03
N PHE A 66 14.35 4.11 15.15
CA PHE A 66 13.86 5.05 16.15
C PHE A 66 13.77 6.48 15.61
N LEU A 67 14.74 6.92 14.80
CA LEU A 67 14.68 8.23 14.15
C LEU A 67 13.47 8.35 13.22
N MET A 68 13.16 7.31 12.45
CA MET A 68 11.97 7.25 11.60
C MET A 68 10.68 7.37 12.43
N LEU A 69 10.60 6.73 13.59
CA LEU A 69 9.46 6.87 14.49
C LEU A 69 9.34 8.30 15.05
N HIS A 70 10.45 8.91 15.46
CA HIS A 70 10.47 10.31 15.90
C HIS A 70 9.94 11.25 14.80
N ASP A 71 10.38 11.05 13.54
CA ASP A 71 9.90 11.83 12.39
C ASP A 71 8.40 11.65 12.18
N ALA A 72 7.91 10.40 12.19
CA ALA A 72 6.50 10.09 11.99
C ALA A 72 5.58 10.72 13.04
N PHE A 73 6.05 10.87 14.27
CA PHE A 73 5.31 11.51 15.36
C PHE A 73 5.57 13.02 15.49
N GLY A 74 6.49 13.58 14.70
CA GLY A 74 6.88 15.00 14.79
C GLY A 74 7.60 15.34 16.10
N VAL A 75 8.28 14.39 16.72
CA VAL A 75 9.00 14.56 17.98
C VAL A 75 10.44 14.98 17.72
N GLN A 76 10.92 15.97 18.48
CA GLN A 76 12.27 16.49 18.34
C GLN A 76 13.34 15.44 18.73
N LYS A 77 14.46 15.41 17.98
CA LYS A 77 15.51 14.40 18.09
C LYS A 77 16.72 14.99 18.81
N ASP A 78 16.74 14.97 20.11
CA ASP A 78 17.82 15.59 20.89
C ASP A 78 18.95 14.62 21.30
N SER A 79 18.86 13.32 21.02
CA SER A 79 19.83 12.38 21.56
C SER A 79 20.74 11.74 20.51
N LYS A 80 22.04 11.75 20.81
CA LYS A 80 23.06 10.98 20.07
C LYS A 80 23.04 9.47 20.43
N HIS A 81 22.43 9.10 21.55
CA HIS A 81 22.41 7.73 22.08
C HIS A 81 21.12 7.00 21.69
N THR A 82 21.24 5.81 21.10
CA THR A 82 20.09 4.98 20.72
C THR A 82 19.18 4.63 21.90
N TYR A 83 19.73 4.41 23.08
CA TYR A 83 18.97 4.15 24.30
C TYR A 83 18.00 5.29 24.63
N ASN A 84 18.45 6.53 24.53
CA ASN A 84 17.60 7.69 24.80
C ASN A 84 16.49 7.82 23.74
N LEU A 85 16.81 7.59 22.45
CA LEU A 85 15.80 7.57 21.39
C LEU A 85 14.72 6.52 21.67
N ALA A 86 15.11 5.31 22.09
CA ALA A 86 14.17 4.25 22.44
C ALA A 86 13.29 4.66 23.64
N LYS A 87 13.89 5.26 24.67
CA LYS A 87 13.16 5.76 25.85
C LYS A 87 12.16 6.86 25.50
N ASP A 88 12.55 7.78 24.62
CA ASP A 88 11.68 8.84 24.13
C ASP A 88 10.53 8.26 23.30
N CYS A 89 10.79 7.26 22.45
CA CYS A 89 9.74 6.53 21.74
C CYS A 89 8.71 5.94 22.71
N MET A 90 9.15 5.29 23.80
CA MET A 90 8.23 4.76 24.81
C MET A 90 7.40 5.87 25.47
N ASN A 91 7.96 7.06 25.67
CA ASN A 91 7.26 8.18 26.28
C ASN A 91 6.14 8.73 25.40
N PHE A 92 6.39 8.95 24.09
CA PHE A 92 5.36 9.50 23.21
C PHE A 92 4.41 8.45 22.62
N LEU A 93 4.82 7.17 22.54
CA LEU A 93 3.96 6.07 22.15
C LEU A 93 3.08 5.57 23.31
N GLY A 94 3.53 5.74 24.56
CA GLY A 94 2.80 5.31 25.74
C GLY A 94 1.61 6.21 26.07
N ALA A 95 0.53 5.61 26.56
CA ALA A 95 -0.71 6.30 26.94
C ALA A 95 -0.56 7.29 28.15
N ARG A 96 0.66 7.55 28.58
CA ARG A 96 0.94 8.38 29.77
C ARG A 96 0.53 9.84 29.61
N TYR A 97 0.38 10.32 28.36
CA TYR A 97 0.12 11.73 28.04
C TYR A 97 -1.12 11.96 27.16
N GLY A 98 -2.06 11.00 27.13
CA GLY A 98 -3.29 11.10 26.34
C GLY A 98 -3.49 9.95 25.35
N PRO A 99 -4.52 10.03 24.50
CA PRO A 99 -4.77 9.01 23.49
C PRO A 99 -3.59 8.92 22.53
N THR A 100 -2.99 7.73 22.43
CA THR A 100 -1.87 7.50 21.54
C THR A 100 -2.33 7.57 20.07
N ARG A 101 -1.57 8.31 19.26
CA ARG A 101 -1.82 8.33 17.81
C ARG A 101 -1.56 6.94 17.23
N PRO A 102 -2.42 6.44 16.32
CA PRO A 102 -2.15 5.22 15.58
C PRO A 102 -0.88 5.35 14.75
N LEU A 103 -0.15 4.26 14.56
CA LEU A 103 1.02 4.18 13.69
C LEU A 103 0.73 3.33 12.47
N LEU A 104 0.94 3.89 11.30
CA LEU A 104 0.88 3.23 10.00
C LEU A 104 2.31 3.03 9.48
N VAL A 105 2.68 1.79 9.23
CA VAL A 105 4.01 1.43 8.71
C VAL A 105 3.85 0.79 7.34
N ASP A 106 4.37 1.46 6.32
CA ASP A 106 4.40 0.92 4.95
C ASP A 106 5.70 0.17 4.68
N GLU A 107 5.64 -0.75 3.71
CA GLU A 107 6.77 -1.60 3.28
C GLU A 107 7.42 -2.37 4.45
N TYR A 108 6.60 -2.83 5.43
CA TYR A 108 7.10 -3.49 6.65
C TYR A 108 8.02 -4.68 6.38
N GLN A 109 7.90 -5.34 5.21
CA GLN A 109 8.77 -6.46 4.81
C GLN A 109 10.24 -6.05 4.63
N ASN A 110 10.52 -4.75 4.57
CA ASN A 110 11.89 -4.22 4.55
C ASN A 110 12.55 -4.22 5.93
N PHE A 111 11.81 -4.41 7.01
CA PHE A 111 12.40 -4.64 8.32
C PHE A 111 13.17 -5.96 8.37
N THR A 112 14.26 -5.98 9.13
CA THR A 112 14.84 -7.25 9.60
C THR A 112 13.93 -7.84 10.68
N PRO A 113 13.94 -9.17 10.90
CA PRO A 113 13.18 -9.79 11.99
C PRO A 113 13.44 -9.16 13.36
N THR A 114 14.70 -8.77 13.64
CA THR A 114 15.09 -8.10 14.89
C THR A 114 14.40 -6.74 15.06
N LEU A 115 14.36 -5.92 14.00
CA LEU A 115 13.72 -4.60 14.06
C LEU A 115 12.20 -4.70 14.18
N LEU A 116 11.60 -5.65 13.46
CA LEU A 116 10.16 -5.85 13.58
C LEU A 116 9.78 -6.34 14.97
N ARG A 117 10.57 -7.26 15.58
CA ARG A 117 10.36 -7.67 16.97
C ARG A 117 10.46 -6.48 17.95
N GLU A 118 11.41 -5.59 17.74
CA GLU A 118 11.57 -4.39 18.57
C GLU A 118 10.35 -3.47 18.45
N LEU A 119 9.84 -3.23 17.24
CA LEU A 119 8.62 -2.45 17.03
C LEU A 119 7.39 -3.11 17.70
N LEU A 120 7.24 -4.44 17.56
CA LEU A 120 6.16 -5.19 18.19
C LEU A 120 6.28 -5.16 19.73
N HIS A 121 7.49 -5.21 20.27
CA HIS A 121 7.72 -5.06 21.69
C HIS A 121 7.32 -3.66 22.22
N LEU A 122 7.67 -2.60 21.47
CA LEU A 122 7.20 -1.24 21.77
C LEU A 122 5.67 -1.17 21.77
N GLN A 123 5.03 -1.78 20.76
CA GLN A 123 3.58 -1.79 20.65
C GLN A 123 2.93 -2.51 21.84
N GLU A 124 3.45 -3.66 22.23
CA GLU A 124 2.98 -4.45 23.37
C GLU A 124 3.09 -3.67 24.69
N ARG A 125 4.21 -2.95 24.90
CA ARG A 125 4.44 -2.15 26.10
C ARG A 125 3.64 -0.85 26.15
N CYS A 126 3.41 -0.22 25.01
CA CYS A 126 2.79 1.11 24.92
C CYS A 126 1.31 1.06 24.55
N GLY A 127 0.82 -0.06 23.98
CA GLY A 127 -0.60 -0.27 23.66
C GLY A 127 -1.14 0.65 22.55
N PHE A 128 -0.28 1.15 21.64
CA PHE A 128 -0.75 1.96 20.53
C PHE A 128 -1.32 1.09 19.39
N ALA A 129 -2.22 1.66 18.59
CA ALA A 129 -2.73 0.99 17.41
C ALA A 129 -1.63 0.92 16.33
N LEU A 130 -1.37 -0.27 15.81
CA LEU A 130 -0.31 -0.51 14.81
C LEU A 130 -0.88 -1.22 13.59
N LEU A 131 -0.82 -0.56 12.43
CA LEU A 131 -1.08 -1.17 11.14
C LEU A 131 0.24 -1.29 10.36
N LEU A 132 0.58 -2.51 9.98
CA LEU A 132 1.71 -2.85 9.11
C LEU A 132 1.18 -3.18 7.72
N ALA A 133 1.65 -2.48 6.70
CA ALA A 133 1.27 -2.76 5.32
C ALA A 133 2.49 -3.12 4.47
N GLY A 134 2.31 -4.01 3.51
CA GLY A 134 3.41 -4.41 2.64
C GLY A 134 3.06 -5.56 1.70
N ASN A 135 4.09 -6.16 1.13
CA ASN A 135 3.93 -7.31 0.24
C ASN A 135 3.69 -8.60 1.03
N SER A 136 2.94 -9.54 0.42
CA SER A 136 2.68 -10.86 1.01
C SER A 136 3.90 -11.78 1.08
N HIS A 137 4.99 -11.39 0.41
CA HIS A 137 6.23 -12.15 0.46
C HIS A 137 6.91 -11.99 1.82
N ARG A 138 7.44 -13.10 2.31
CA ARG A 138 8.13 -13.24 3.61
C ARG A 138 9.06 -12.05 3.86
N LEU A 139 9.10 -11.61 5.11
CA LEU A 139 10.17 -10.75 5.61
C LEU A 139 11.51 -11.20 5.01
N ALA A 140 12.30 -10.26 4.53
CA ALA A 140 13.62 -10.50 3.97
C ALA A 140 14.54 -11.04 5.08
N GLY A 141 14.40 -12.31 5.39
CA GLY A 141 15.17 -13.02 6.40
C GLY A 141 15.49 -14.43 5.93
N THR A 142 16.70 -14.79 6.08
CA THR A 142 17.24 -16.10 5.72
C THR A 142 16.43 -17.25 6.37
N ARG A 143 16.40 -18.41 5.72
CA ARG A 143 15.83 -19.69 6.20
C ARG A 143 16.24 -20.10 7.63
N ARG A 144 17.12 -19.34 8.30
CA ARG A 144 17.67 -19.64 9.64
C ARG A 144 16.89 -19.04 10.81
N ASP A 145 15.94 -18.12 10.57
CA ASP A 145 15.22 -17.39 11.63
C ASP A 145 13.77 -17.86 11.84
N THR A 146 13.50 -19.18 11.76
CA THR A 146 12.15 -19.73 12.00
C THR A 146 11.58 -19.30 13.35
N HIS A 147 12.35 -19.39 14.42
CA HIS A 147 11.91 -18.97 15.76
C HIS A 147 11.62 -17.46 15.88
N ALA A 148 12.37 -16.62 15.17
CA ALA A 148 12.08 -15.19 15.15
C ALA A 148 10.77 -14.88 14.39
N MET A 149 10.49 -15.65 13.34
CA MET A 149 9.23 -15.51 12.59
C MET A 149 8.02 -16.00 13.39
N ASP A 150 8.13 -17.12 14.10
CA ASP A 150 7.06 -17.62 14.98
C ASP A 150 6.72 -16.59 16.06
N GLN A 151 7.72 -15.93 16.64
CA GLN A 151 7.52 -14.87 17.62
C GLN A 151 6.85 -13.60 17.03
N ILE A 152 7.11 -13.29 15.77
CA ILE A 152 6.46 -12.19 15.07
C ILE A 152 5.01 -12.55 14.78
N GLU A 153 4.79 -13.73 14.20
CA GLU A 153 3.45 -14.18 13.80
C GLU A 153 2.50 -14.31 15.01
N SER A 154 3.01 -14.77 16.15
CA SER A 154 2.21 -14.89 17.38
C SER A 154 1.73 -13.57 17.96
N ARG A 155 2.38 -12.45 17.59
CA ARG A 155 2.01 -11.09 18.04
C ARG A 155 1.09 -10.35 17.08
N ILE A 156 0.91 -10.88 15.87
CA ILE A 156 0.00 -10.29 14.88
C ILE A 156 -1.41 -10.78 15.18
N GLY A 157 -2.29 -9.88 15.55
CA GLY A 157 -3.65 -10.23 15.93
C GLY A 157 -4.56 -10.55 14.75
N MET A 158 -4.35 -9.90 13.58
CA MET A 158 -5.18 -10.11 12.39
C MET A 158 -4.42 -9.75 11.11
N ARG A 159 -4.79 -10.45 10.02
CA ARG A 159 -4.24 -10.24 8.69
C ARG A 159 -5.36 -9.99 7.69
N PHE A 160 -5.25 -8.92 6.93
CA PHE A 160 -6.12 -8.56 5.82
C PHE A 160 -5.37 -8.75 4.50
N GLU A 161 -5.95 -9.51 3.59
CA GLU A 161 -5.37 -9.74 2.27
C GLU A 161 -6.02 -8.82 1.24
N ILE A 162 -5.17 -8.07 0.54
CA ILE A 162 -5.56 -7.15 -0.52
C ILE A 162 -5.48 -7.92 -1.84
N GLY A 163 -6.65 -8.17 -2.43
CA GLY A 163 -6.79 -8.90 -3.70
C GLY A 163 -6.39 -8.07 -4.92
N GLN A 164 -6.49 -8.70 -6.07
CA GLN A 164 -6.30 -8.04 -7.37
C GLN A 164 -7.36 -6.94 -7.58
N PRO A 165 -7.09 -5.96 -8.45
CA PRO A 165 -8.08 -4.97 -8.86
C PRO A 165 -9.35 -5.64 -9.39
N THR A 166 -10.49 -5.07 -9.05
CA THR A 166 -11.78 -5.52 -9.56
C THR A 166 -12.21 -4.67 -10.76
N ARG A 167 -13.17 -5.18 -11.52
CA ARG A 167 -13.84 -4.41 -12.58
C ARG A 167 -14.30 -3.04 -12.09
N GLU A 168 -14.92 -3.01 -10.92
CA GLU A 168 -15.43 -1.78 -10.32
C GLU A 168 -14.31 -0.77 -10.00
N ASP A 169 -13.16 -1.24 -9.47
CA ASP A 169 -12.00 -0.41 -9.23
C ASP A 169 -11.49 0.22 -10.53
N CYS A 170 -11.38 -0.58 -11.60
CA CYS A 170 -10.90 -0.12 -12.91
C CYS A 170 -11.86 0.91 -13.53
N VAL A 171 -13.17 0.69 -13.42
CA VAL A 171 -14.19 1.62 -13.91
C VAL A 171 -14.15 2.95 -13.16
N ARG A 172 -14.05 2.93 -11.83
CA ARG A 172 -13.93 4.15 -11.01
C ARG A 172 -12.68 4.96 -11.38
N ILE A 173 -11.53 4.30 -11.53
CA ILE A 173 -10.29 4.96 -11.95
C ILE A 173 -10.42 5.51 -13.38
N GLY A 174 -11.04 4.74 -14.31
CA GLY A 174 -11.28 5.18 -15.67
C GLY A 174 -12.14 6.45 -15.75
N ALA A 175 -13.17 6.55 -14.91
CA ALA A 175 -14.04 7.73 -14.83
C ALA A 175 -13.25 9.00 -14.44
N GLU A 176 -12.35 8.88 -13.47
CA GLU A 176 -11.49 10.00 -13.03
C GLU A 176 -10.46 10.43 -14.09
N HIS A 177 -10.14 9.54 -15.03
CA HIS A 177 -9.22 9.79 -16.15
C HIS A 177 -9.92 10.11 -17.47
N ASN A 178 -11.22 10.37 -17.45
CA ASN A 178 -11.97 10.76 -18.64
C ASN A 178 -11.98 9.69 -19.74
N VAL A 179 -12.10 8.41 -19.37
CA VAL A 179 -12.26 7.30 -20.30
C VAL A 179 -13.66 7.34 -20.89
N GLU A 180 -13.80 7.15 -22.21
CA GLU A 180 -15.05 7.22 -22.93
C GLU A 180 -15.22 6.05 -23.90
N GLY A 181 -16.40 5.41 -23.86
CA GLY A 181 -16.78 4.28 -24.69
C GLY A 181 -16.71 2.94 -23.97
N ALA A 182 -17.70 2.09 -24.19
CA ALA A 182 -17.81 0.78 -23.54
C ALA A 182 -16.60 -0.13 -23.84
N ASP A 183 -16.09 -0.07 -25.04
CA ASP A 183 -14.91 -0.78 -25.50
C ASP A 183 -13.61 -0.32 -24.82
N ALA A 184 -13.49 0.99 -24.56
CA ALA A 184 -12.38 1.57 -23.80
C ALA A 184 -12.43 1.13 -22.33
N TYR A 185 -13.61 1.14 -21.71
CA TYR A 185 -13.78 0.63 -20.36
C TYR A 185 -13.47 -0.86 -20.24
N GLU A 186 -13.90 -1.67 -21.22
CA GLU A 186 -13.56 -3.10 -21.22
C GLU A 186 -12.04 -3.31 -21.34
N ALA A 187 -11.36 -2.52 -22.17
CA ALA A 187 -9.91 -2.57 -22.30
C ALA A 187 -9.18 -2.27 -20.99
N ILE A 188 -9.57 -1.21 -20.29
CA ILE A 188 -8.92 -0.87 -19.00
C ILE A 188 -9.24 -1.85 -17.88
N VAL A 189 -10.42 -2.49 -17.91
CA VAL A 189 -10.80 -3.54 -16.96
C VAL A 189 -9.90 -4.77 -17.19
N VAL A 190 -9.83 -5.27 -18.43
CA VAL A 190 -8.95 -6.40 -18.77
C VAL A 190 -7.51 -6.12 -18.37
N TYR A 191 -7.02 -4.93 -18.67
CA TYR A 191 -5.65 -4.54 -18.30
C TYR A 191 -5.44 -4.49 -16.80
N GLY A 192 -6.34 -3.82 -16.05
CA GLY A 192 -6.21 -3.63 -14.61
C GLY A 192 -6.32 -4.92 -13.81
N GLU A 193 -7.29 -5.79 -14.14
CA GLU A 193 -7.48 -7.09 -13.48
C GLU A 193 -6.28 -8.03 -13.68
N ASN A 194 -5.61 -7.96 -14.83
CA ASN A 194 -4.45 -8.79 -15.14
C ASN A 194 -3.11 -8.20 -14.71
N THR A 195 -3.08 -6.93 -14.26
CA THR A 195 -1.84 -6.26 -13.88
C THR A 195 -1.89 -5.70 -12.46
N SER A 196 -2.09 -4.40 -12.30
CA SER A 196 -2.21 -3.72 -11.00
C SER A 196 -2.82 -2.33 -11.18
N LEU A 197 -3.33 -1.73 -10.08
CA LEU A 197 -3.83 -0.35 -10.10
C LEU A 197 -2.74 0.66 -10.52
N ARG A 198 -1.49 0.43 -10.12
CA ARG A 198 -0.34 1.27 -10.53
C ARG A 198 -0.13 1.21 -12.04
N ALA A 199 -0.15 0.01 -12.61
CA ALA A 199 0.01 -0.17 -14.06
C ALA A 199 -1.15 0.49 -14.82
N LEU A 200 -2.39 0.34 -14.34
CA LEU A 200 -3.57 0.99 -14.89
C LEU A 200 -3.45 2.52 -14.85
N CYS A 201 -3.07 3.09 -13.71
CA CYS A 201 -2.86 4.54 -13.60
C CYS A 201 -1.77 5.04 -14.55
N TYR A 202 -0.66 4.30 -14.70
CA TYR A 202 0.39 4.66 -15.67
C TYR A 202 -0.12 4.61 -17.12
N LEU A 203 -0.90 3.59 -17.48
CA LEU A 203 -1.51 3.54 -18.81
C LEU A 203 -2.37 4.76 -19.08
N LEU A 204 -3.27 5.12 -18.15
CA LEU A 204 -4.18 6.24 -18.31
C LEU A 204 -3.45 7.60 -18.32
N GLN A 205 -2.44 7.76 -17.46
CA GLN A 205 -1.57 8.95 -17.46
C GLN A 205 -0.82 9.10 -18.78
N ASN A 206 -0.26 8.02 -19.33
CA ASN A 206 0.41 8.03 -20.62
C ASN A 206 -0.58 8.35 -21.76
N CYS A 207 -1.81 7.80 -21.72
CA CYS A 207 -2.85 8.16 -22.68
C CYS A 207 -3.20 9.67 -22.63
N ALA A 208 -3.26 10.24 -21.44
CA ALA A 208 -3.53 11.68 -21.27
C ALA A 208 -2.34 12.54 -21.73
N ALA A 209 -1.10 12.12 -21.46
CA ALA A 209 0.12 12.85 -21.83
C ALA A 209 0.27 13.02 -23.35
N VAL A 210 -0.08 12.01 -24.14
CA VAL A 210 -0.02 12.06 -25.62
C VAL A 210 -0.88 13.21 -26.22
N THR A 211 -1.88 13.69 -25.50
CA THR A 211 -2.78 14.75 -25.95
C THR A 211 -2.71 16.02 -25.10
N ASN A 212 -1.65 16.18 -24.33
CA ASN A 212 -1.51 17.31 -23.39
C ASN A 212 -2.73 17.45 -22.44
N GLY A 213 -3.36 16.31 -22.08
CA GLY A 213 -4.52 16.27 -21.20
C GLY A 213 -5.84 16.70 -21.85
N VAL A 214 -5.88 16.94 -23.17
CA VAL A 214 -7.10 17.37 -23.87
C VAL A 214 -7.86 16.18 -24.46
N GLY A 215 -9.18 16.13 -24.19
CA GLY A 215 -10.11 15.14 -24.74
C GLY A 215 -10.19 13.83 -23.94
N SER A 216 -11.11 12.97 -24.39
CA SER A 216 -11.38 11.67 -23.75
C SER A 216 -10.39 10.58 -24.17
N ILE A 217 -10.21 9.60 -23.29
CA ILE A 217 -9.40 8.41 -23.57
C ILE A 217 -10.30 7.34 -24.18
N ARG A 218 -10.17 7.11 -25.48
CA ARG A 218 -10.89 6.06 -26.23
C ARG A 218 -10.00 4.86 -26.53
N LEU A 219 -10.59 3.74 -26.94
CA LEU A 219 -9.90 2.47 -27.21
C LEU A 219 -8.68 2.64 -28.13
N SER A 220 -8.80 3.37 -29.23
CA SER A 220 -7.69 3.57 -30.17
C SER A 220 -6.45 4.19 -29.52
N ARG A 221 -6.66 5.09 -28.55
CA ARG A 221 -5.58 5.72 -27.78
C ARG A 221 -4.95 4.72 -26.81
N ILE A 222 -5.76 3.90 -26.12
CA ILE A 222 -5.28 2.83 -25.24
C ILE A 222 -4.39 1.87 -26.01
N GLU A 223 -4.86 1.37 -27.16
CA GLU A 223 -4.10 0.45 -28.01
C GLU A 223 -2.78 1.07 -28.51
N THR A 224 -2.80 2.33 -28.94
CA THR A 224 -1.59 3.04 -29.37
C THR A 224 -0.59 3.19 -28.23
N THR A 225 -1.07 3.54 -27.04
CA THR A 225 -0.22 3.71 -25.85
C THR A 225 0.38 2.37 -25.41
N LEU A 226 -0.41 1.30 -25.41
CA LEU A 226 0.07 -0.04 -25.05
C LEU A 226 1.19 -0.53 -25.98
N ARG A 227 1.18 -0.18 -27.27
CA ARG A 227 2.25 -0.56 -28.23
C ARG A 227 3.63 -0.01 -27.86
N VAL A 228 3.69 1.14 -27.15
CA VAL A 228 4.94 1.77 -26.75
C VAL A 228 5.32 1.50 -25.30
N MET A 229 4.43 0.89 -24.51
CA MET A 229 4.71 0.50 -23.12
C MET A 229 5.47 -0.84 -23.08
N SER A 230 6.42 -0.97 -22.18
CA SER A 230 7.29 -2.14 -22.03
C SER A 230 6.55 -3.48 -21.78
N CYS A 231 5.35 -3.43 -21.21
CA CYS A 231 4.48 -4.60 -20.96
C CYS A 231 3.24 -4.62 -21.87
N GLY A 232 3.22 -3.82 -22.93
CA GLY A 232 2.00 -3.58 -23.72
C GLY A 232 1.66 -4.70 -24.69
N SER A 233 2.65 -5.46 -25.20
CA SER A 233 2.41 -6.54 -26.17
C SER A 233 1.53 -7.66 -25.62
N ASP A 234 1.77 -8.07 -24.37
CA ASP A 234 0.98 -9.14 -23.73
C ASP A 234 -0.43 -8.65 -23.37
N ALA A 235 -0.54 -7.39 -22.96
CA ALA A 235 -1.82 -6.75 -22.69
C ALA A 235 -2.68 -6.62 -23.96
N LEU A 236 -2.08 -6.28 -25.11
CA LEU A 236 -2.76 -6.20 -26.39
C LEU A 236 -3.29 -7.58 -26.85
N LYS A 237 -2.53 -8.65 -26.64
CA LYS A 237 -2.99 -10.02 -26.94
C LYS A 237 -4.23 -10.37 -26.11
N LEU A 238 -4.18 -10.14 -24.78
CA LEU A 238 -5.32 -10.37 -23.90
C LEU A 238 -6.57 -9.57 -24.30
N LEU A 239 -6.39 -8.33 -24.74
CA LEU A 239 -7.50 -7.49 -25.22
C LEU A 239 -8.12 -8.05 -26.52
N HIS A 240 -7.30 -8.53 -27.45
CA HIS A 240 -7.78 -9.10 -28.70
C HIS A 240 -8.49 -10.44 -28.47
N GLU A 241 -7.93 -11.32 -27.66
CA GLU A 241 -8.54 -12.61 -27.30
C GLU A 241 -9.93 -12.40 -26.69
N ARG A 242 -10.08 -11.49 -25.72
CA ARG A 242 -11.37 -11.22 -25.08
C ARG A 242 -12.39 -10.55 -26.01
N ARG A 243 -11.95 -9.77 -26.99
CA ARG A 243 -12.84 -9.21 -28.02
C ARG A 243 -13.37 -10.29 -28.97
N ASP A 244 -12.55 -11.26 -29.29
CA ASP A 244 -12.94 -12.38 -30.15
C ASP A 244 -13.92 -13.29 -29.42
N ASP A 245 -13.72 -13.56 -28.13
CA ASP A 245 -14.67 -14.30 -27.28
C ASP A 245 -16.04 -13.62 -27.21
N LEU A 246 -16.09 -12.29 -27.09
CA LEU A 246 -17.35 -11.52 -27.06
C LEU A 246 -18.06 -11.42 -28.42
N ARG A 247 -17.35 -11.71 -29.53
CA ARG A 247 -17.91 -11.70 -30.90
C ARG A 247 -18.33 -13.06 -31.40
N SER A 248 -17.90 -14.13 -30.74
CA SER A 248 -18.30 -15.50 -31.11
C SER A 248 -19.70 -15.75 -30.55
N PRO A 249 -20.74 -15.91 -31.40
CA PRO A 249 -22.08 -16.24 -30.91
C PRO A 249 -22.06 -17.65 -30.33
N ALA A 250 -22.67 -17.82 -29.14
CA ALA A 250 -22.95 -19.12 -28.55
C ALA A 250 -23.94 -19.92 -29.35
#